data_3b83ef8ea5206d8ff315de8db325068a
#
_entry.id   3b83ef8ea5206d8ff315de8db325068a
#
_cell.length_a   1.000
_cell.length_b   1.000
_cell.length_c   1.000
_cell.angle_alpha   90.00
_cell.angle_beta   90.00
_cell.angle_gamma   90.00
#
_symmetry.space_group_name_H-M   'P 1'
#
loop_
_entity.id
_entity.type
_entity.pdbx_description
1 polymer ?
#
loop_
_entity_poly.entity_id
_entity_poly.type
_entity_poly.pdbx_seq_one_letter_code
_entity_poly.pdbx_strand_id
1 'polypeptide(L)'
;KRPAGYSATDDRLTAEVLKRLNGNHLEKFPGDADLAARIASYELAGKMQITVPEMMDLTNEPDSIHKQYGTDTGSDLKKEYAKNCILARRLLEKGVRVVQLFNGSDPSGGNGITNWDSHSNIKNTHAMQAEIMDQPTAALIADLKQRGMLDDTLVVWATEFGRMPFLQGNGTGRDHNPDAFTCFLAGAGVKKGHSYGTSDNFGAKAEKDPTSVYDFNATILHLMGLDHERLTYYHNGLERRLTNVHGHVIQDVLA
;
A
#
# COMPACT_ATOMS: atom_id res chain seq x y z
N LYS A 1 11.07 17.95 -12.57
CA LYS A 1 11.82 19.20 -12.25
C LYS A 1 11.23 20.33 -13.10
N ARG A 2 10.86 21.46 -12.46
CA ARG A 2 10.27 22.61 -13.17
C ARG A 2 11.26 23.12 -14.21
N PRO A 3 10.82 23.49 -15.44
CA PRO A 3 11.72 24.07 -16.46
C PRO A 3 12.36 25.38 -15.97
N ALA A 4 13.56 25.67 -16.46
CA ALA A 4 14.24 26.92 -16.12
C ALA A 4 13.40 28.13 -16.58
N GLY A 5 13.23 29.12 -15.70
CA GLY A 5 12.43 30.32 -15.96
C GLY A 5 10.93 30.18 -15.66
N TYR A 6 10.44 28.99 -15.28
CA TYR A 6 9.03 28.78 -14.90
C TYR A 6 8.85 28.94 -13.37
N SER A 7 7.88 29.73 -12.98
CA SER A 7 7.52 29.97 -11.57
C SER A 7 6.32 29.11 -11.15
N ALA A 8 6.04 29.06 -9.82
CA ALA A 8 4.82 28.44 -9.32
C ALA A 8 3.53 29.15 -9.80
N THR A 9 3.64 30.43 -10.10
CA THR A 9 2.53 31.22 -10.69
C THR A 9 2.26 30.78 -12.12
N ASP A 10 3.30 30.52 -12.91
CA ASP A 10 3.15 30.05 -14.29
C ASP A 10 2.54 28.65 -14.35
N ASP A 11 2.91 27.75 -13.43
CA ASP A 11 2.27 26.43 -13.31
C ASP A 11 0.76 26.55 -13.04
N ARG A 12 0.37 27.44 -12.14
CA ARG A 12 -1.04 27.67 -11.80
C ARG A 12 -1.83 28.24 -12.96
N LEU A 13 -1.28 29.27 -13.62
CA LEU A 13 -1.91 29.88 -14.81
C LEU A 13 -2.05 28.87 -15.94
N THR A 14 -1.03 28.04 -16.19
CA THR A 14 -1.07 26.97 -17.18
C THR A 14 -2.19 25.96 -16.85
N ALA A 15 -2.31 25.55 -15.59
CA ALA A 15 -3.35 24.64 -15.15
C ALA A 15 -4.76 25.24 -15.35
N GLU A 16 -4.95 26.52 -15.07
CA GLU A 16 -6.22 27.22 -15.29
C GLU A 16 -6.60 27.30 -16.78
N VAL A 17 -5.63 27.60 -17.64
CA VAL A 17 -5.85 27.61 -19.11
C VAL A 17 -6.22 26.23 -19.61
N LEU A 18 -5.48 25.19 -19.19
CA LEU A 18 -5.77 23.80 -19.56
C LEU A 18 -7.15 23.37 -19.10
N LYS A 19 -7.54 23.70 -17.85
CA LYS A 19 -8.87 23.41 -17.31
C LYS A 19 -9.98 24.03 -18.17
N ARG A 20 -9.80 25.29 -18.59
CA ARG A 20 -10.77 25.99 -19.45
C ARG A 20 -10.85 25.34 -20.85
N LEU A 21 -9.71 24.99 -21.46
CA LEU A 21 -9.68 24.31 -22.76
C LEU A 21 -10.34 22.93 -22.69
N ASN A 22 -10.06 22.17 -21.63
CA ASN A 22 -10.65 20.86 -21.37
C ASN A 22 -12.17 20.97 -21.17
N GLY A 23 -12.64 21.97 -20.43
CA GLY A 23 -14.07 22.23 -20.24
C GLY A 23 -14.76 22.52 -21.58
N ASN A 24 -14.22 23.42 -22.39
CA ASN A 24 -14.75 23.73 -23.72
C ASN A 24 -14.73 22.52 -24.67
N HIS A 25 -13.76 21.62 -24.47
CA HIS A 25 -13.71 20.38 -25.28
C HIS A 25 -14.77 19.39 -24.81
N LEU A 26 -14.98 19.22 -23.51
CA LEU A 26 -15.98 18.34 -22.94
C LEU A 26 -17.42 18.76 -23.36
N GLU A 27 -17.69 20.06 -23.41
CA GLU A 27 -18.98 20.59 -23.87
C GLU A 27 -19.31 20.21 -25.34
N LYS A 28 -18.30 19.97 -26.19
CA LYS A 28 -18.47 19.52 -27.56
C LYS A 28 -18.78 18.01 -27.67
N PHE A 29 -18.51 17.25 -26.64
CA PHE A 29 -18.71 15.80 -26.58
C PHE A 29 -19.53 15.42 -25.34
N PRO A 30 -20.80 15.84 -25.26
CA PRO A 30 -21.65 15.59 -24.10
C PRO A 30 -21.86 14.08 -23.92
N GLY A 31 -21.69 13.57 -22.70
CA GLY A 31 -21.90 12.16 -22.36
C GLY A 31 -20.68 11.24 -22.60
N ASP A 32 -19.55 11.76 -23.07
CA ASP A 32 -18.31 10.99 -23.16
C ASP A 32 -17.67 10.84 -21.78
N ALA A 33 -17.99 9.73 -21.12
CA ALA A 33 -17.49 9.41 -19.78
C ALA A 33 -15.98 9.15 -19.78
N ASP A 34 -15.43 8.59 -20.84
CA ASP A 34 -13.99 8.29 -20.95
C ASP A 34 -13.17 9.57 -21.09
N LEU A 35 -13.67 10.53 -21.88
CA LEU A 35 -13.06 11.84 -21.99
C LEU A 35 -13.09 12.58 -20.66
N ALA A 36 -14.23 12.57 -19.96
CA ALA A 36 -14.38 13.20 -18.66
C ALA A 36 -13.43 12.59 -17.62
N ALA A 37 -13.33 11.26 -17.55
CA ALA A 37 -12.42 10.54 -16.66
C ALA A 37 -10.95 10.84 -16.97
N ARG A 38 -10.58 10.92 -18.25
CA ARG A 38 -9.22 11.26 -18.68
C ARG A 38 -8.84 12.69 -18.29
N ILE A 39 -9.73 13.65 -18.51
CA ILE A 39 -9.51 15.06 -18.08
C ILE A 39 -9.32 15.12 -16.57
N ALA A 40 -10.20 14.48 -15.79
CA ALA A 40 -10.09 14.45 -14.34
C ALA A 40 -8.76 13.83 -13.85
N SER A 41 -8.28 12.76 -14.51
CA SER A 41 -6.97 12.14 -14.23
C SER A 41 -5.81 13.11 -14.47
N TYR A 42 -5.80 13.84 -15.58
CA TYR A 42 -4.74 14.80 -15.87
C TYR A 42 -4.78 16.03 -14.95
N GLU A 43 -5.97 16.51 -14.60
CA GLU A 43 -6.11 17.61 -13.63
C GLU A 43 -5.62 17.19 -12.24
N LEU A 44 -5.91 15.95 -11.82
CA LEU A 44 -5.39 15.41 -10.56
C LEU A 44 -3.85 15.30 -10.61
N ALA A 45 -3.29 14.76 -11.69
CA ALA A 45 -1.84 14.67 -11.87
C ALA A 45 -1.16 16.05 -11.85
N GLY A 46 -1.76 17.06 -12.49
CA GLY A 46 -1.29 18.45 -12.44
C GLY A 46 -1.29 19.04 -11.04
N LYS A 47 -2.35 18.82 -10.26
CA LYS A 47 -2.39 19.22 -8.84
C LYS A 47 -1.30 18.51 -8.03
N MET A 48 -1.09 17.21 -8.24
CA MET A 48 -0.05 16.46 -7.54
C MET A 48 1.35 17.00 -7.85
N GLN A 49 1.66 17.36 -9.10
CA GLN A 49 2.96 17.93 -9.47
C GLN A 49 3.29 19.23 -8.73
N ILE A 50 2.30 20.04 -8.43
CA ILE A 50 2.48 21.30 -7.68
C ILE A 50 2.70 21.04 -6.20
N THR A 51 2.00 20.06 -5.61
CA THR A 51 2.01 19.79 -4.17
C THR A 51 3.08 18.79 -3.72
N VAL A 52 3.53 17.90 -4.62
CA VAL A 52 4.52 16.86 -4.29
C VAL A 52 5.84 17.41 -3.72
N PRO A 53 6.47 18.46 -4.29
CA PRO A 53 7.73 18.97 -3.74
C PRO A 53 7.61 19.43 -2.28
N GLU A 54 6.50 20.07 -1.92
CA GLU A 54 6.21 20.51 -0.55
C GLU A 54 5.93 19.33 0.39
N MET A 55 5.21 18.33 -0.10
CA MET A 55 4.93 17.12 0.67
C MET A 55 6.19 16.27 0.92
N MET A 56 7.12 16.25 -0.05
CA MET A 56 8.38 15.50 0.06
C MET A 56 9.39 16.13 1.03
N ASP A 57 9.22 17.41 1.36
CA ASP A 57 10.07 18.09 2.33
C ASP A 57 9.65 17.73 3.76
N LEU A 58 10.41 16.81 4.38
CA LEU A 58 10.19 16.36 5.75
C LEU A 58 10.87 17.24 6.81
N THR A 59 11.57 18.31 6.42
CA THR A 59 12.28 19.20 7.37
C THR A 59 11.34 19.93 8.32
N ASN A 60 10.06 20.04 7.94
CA ASN A 60 9.01 20.66 8.76
C ASN A 60 8.33 19.69 9.73
N GLU A 61 8.67 18.39 9.70
CA GLU A 61 8.15 17.45 10.68
C GLU A 61 8.83 17.69 12.05
N PRO A 62 8.09 17.61 13.17
CA PRO A 62 8.67 17.73 14.50
C PRO A 62 9.71 16.62 14.77
N ASP A 63 10.72 16.91 15.57
CA ASP A 63 11.72 15.92 16.02
C ASP A 63 11.09 14.68 16.67
N SER A 64 9.95 14.84 17.34
CA SER A 64 9.19 13.75 17.95
C SER A 64 8.69 12.75 16.90
N ILE A 65 8.27 13.21 15.74
CA ILE A 65 7.85 12.37 14.61
C ILE A 65 9.07 11.65 14.03
N HIS A 66 10.17 12.35 13.80
CA HIS A 66 11.42 11.72 13.34
C HIS A 66 11.87 10.59 14.27
N LYS A 67 11.83 10.82 15.58
CA LYS A 67 12.16 9.79 16.60
C LYS A 67 11.15 8.64 16.61
N GLN A 68 9.86 8.94 16.52
CA GLN A 68 8.80 7.93 16.51
C GLN A 68 8.96 6.96 15.34
N TYR A 69 9.18 7.48 14.14
CA TYR A 69 9.36 6.68 12.93
C TYR A 69 10.78 6.09 12.79
N GLY A 70 11.78 6.64 13.47
CA GLY A 70 13.17 6.18 13.39
C GLY A 70 13.88 6.62 12.11
N THR A 71 13.64 7.82 11.62
CA THR A 71 14.26 8.35 10.38
C THR A 71 15.75 8.64 10.51
N ASP A 72 16.28 8.64 11.72
CA ASP A 72 17.67 8.94 12.08
C ASP A 72 18.40 7.73 12.70
N THR A 73 17.72 6.59 12.88
CA THR A 73 18.27 5.40 13.56
C THR A 73 18.23 4.14 12.68
N GLY A 74 19.18 3.24 12.90
CA GLY A 74 19.26 1.98 12.18
C GLY A 74 19.93 2.09 10.81
N SER A 75 19.67 1.12 9.94
CA SER A 75 20.21 1.06 8.59
C SER A 75 19.66 2.18 7.69
N ASP A 76 20.36 2.49 6.60
CA ASP A 76 19.88 3.50 5.65
C ASP A 76 18.56 3.08 4.99
N LEU A 77 18.36 1.78 4.78
CA LEU A 77 17.09 1.23 4.27
C LEU A 77 15.94 1.48 5.25
N LYS A 78 16.18 1.30 6.55
CA LYS A 78 15.18 1.64 7.59
C LYS A 78 14.84 3.12 7.59
N LYS A 79 15.85 4.00 7.54
CA LYS A 79 15.65 5.44 7.50
C LYS A 79 14.83 5.87 6.27
N GLU A 80 15.11 5.26 5.11
CA GLU A 80 14.35 5.51 3.89
C GLU A 80 12.90 5.02 4.00
N TYR A 81 12.70 3.80 4.49
CA TYR A 81 11.35 3.25 4.69
C TYR A 81 10.56 4.07 5.72
N ALA A 82 11.20 4.54 6.79
CA ALA A 82 10.61 5.43 7.79
C ALA A 82 10.12 6.76 7.17
N LYS A 83 10.94 7.38 6.29
CA LYS A 83 10.54 8.56 5.54
C LYS A 83 9.35 8.28 4.62
N ASN A 84 9.35 7.13 3.94
CA ASN A 84 8.23 6.71 3.09
C ASN A 84 6.94 6.50 3.91
N CYS A 85 7.02 5.99 5.13
CA CYS A 85 5.86 5.89 6.03
C CYS A 85 5.30 7.27 6.43
N ILE A 86 6.16 8.26 6.71
CA ILE A 86 5.73 9.65 6.97
C ILE A 86 5.06 10.23 5.72
N LEU A 87 5.65 10.02 4.53
CA LEU A 87 5.08 10.48 3.27
C LEU A 87 3.71 9.83 2.99
N ALA A 88 3.54 8.54 3.30
CA ALA A 88 2.26 7.86 3.17
C ALA A 88 1.19 8.54 4.03
N ARG A 89 1.47 8.84 5.30
CA ARG A 89 0.56 9.57 6.17
C ARG A 89 0.20 10.95 5.60
N ARG A 90 1.19 11.71 5.11
CA ARG A 90 0.97 13.02 4.49
C ARG A 90 0.11 12.95 3.22
N LEU A 91 0.31 11.93 2.40
CA LEU A 91 -0.52 11.69 1.21
C LEU A 91 -1.98 11.42 1.60
N LEU A 92 -2.21 10.62 2.64
CA LEU A 92 -3.56 10.38 3.19
C LEU A 92 -4.20 11.68 3.71
N GLU A 93 -3.46 12.52 4.44
CA GLU A 93 -3.92 13.84 4.89
C GLU A 93 -4.34 14.77 3.73
N LYS A 94 -3.76 14.58 2.55
CA LYS A 94 -4.14 15.30 1.32
C LYS A 94 -5.24 14.63 0.50
N GLY A 95 -5.83 13.54 1.02
CA GLY A 95 -6.95 12.84 0.40
C GLY A 95 -6.56 11.82 -0.68
N VAL A 96 -5.31 11.41 -0.73
CA VAL A 96 -4.90 10.26 -1.55
C VAL A 96 -5.54 9.00 -0.97
N ARG A 97 -6.29 8.27 -1.77
CA ARG A 97 -7.11 7.15 -1.30
C ARG A 97 -6.32 5.86 -1.09
N VAL A 98 -5.28 5.63 -1.89
CA VAL A 98 -4.47 4.40 -1.83
C VAL A 98 -3.01 4.79 -1.89
N VAL A 99 -2.23 4.35 -0.92
CA VAL A 99 -0.78 4.48 -0.88
C VAL A 99 -0.20 3.08 -0.73
N GLN A 100 0.72 2.73 -1.61
CA GLN A 100 1.41 1.44 -1.55
C GLN A 100 2.87 1.67 -1.20
N LEU A 101 3.34 1.00 -0.17
CA LEU A 101 4.73 0.98 0.26
C LEU A 101 5.33 -0.40 0.01
N PHE A 102 6.56 -0.42 -0.46
CA PHE A 102 7.33 -1.66 -0.62
C PHE A 102 8.44 -1.70 0.41
N ASN A 103 8.53 -2.82 1.12
CA ASN A 103 9.66 -3.09 1.99
C ASN A 103 10.67 -3.96 1.24
N GLY A 104 11.75 -3.34 0.80
CA GLY A 104 12.82 -3.94 0.02
C GLY A 104 13.38 -2.91 -0.95
N SER A 105 14.68 -2.92 -1.16
CA SER A 105 15.38 -1.92 -1.97
C SER A 105 15.80 -2.42 -3.35
N ASP A 106 15.82 -3.72 -3.56
CA ASP A 106 16.28 -4.31 -4.82
C ASP A 106 15.13 -4.97 -5.59
N PRO A 107 14.62 -4.31 -6.65
CA PRO A 107 13.57 -4.87 -7.47
C PRO A 107 14.06 -6.02 -8.38
N SER A 108 15.37 -6.28 -8.46
CA SER A 108 15.93 -7.32 -9.34
C SER A 108 15.85 -8.74 -8.77
N GLY A 109 15.27 -8.91 -7.58
CA GLY A 109 15.22 -10.21 -6.91
C GLY A 109 16.60 -10.55 -6.35
N GLY A 110 16.82 -10.21 -5.10
CA GLY A 110 18.09 -10.41 -4.45
C GLY A 110 18.21 -11.77 -3.77
N ASN A 111 19.26 -11.91 -3.04
CA ASN A 111 19.60 -13.08 -2.22
C ASN A 111 19.04 -12.99 -0.78
N GLY A 112 17.95 -12.28 -0.56
CA GLY A 112 17.35 -12.05 0.75
C GLY A 112 18.03 -10.99 1.61
N ILE A 113 19.11 -10.36 1.13
CA ILE A 113 19.77 -9.28 1.85
C ILE A 113 18.99 -7.96 1.71
N THR A 114 18.44 -7.72 0.53
CA THR A 114 17.73 -6.50 0.17
C THR A 114 16.22 -6.67 0.04
N ASN A 115 15.73 -7.91 0.21
CA ASN A 115 14.32 -8.28 0.16
C ASN A 115 14.02 -9.52 1.03
N TRP A 116 12.77 -9.99 1.02
CA TRP A 116 12.32 -11.14 1.81
C TRP A 116 12.59 -12.51 1.13
N ASP A 117 13.22 -12.54 -0.04
CA ASP A 117 13.48 -13.78 -0.79
C ASP A 117 14.71 -14.55 -0.27
N SER A 118 14.56 -15.20 0.88
CA SER A 118 15.63 -15.78 1.67
C SER A 118 15.76 -17.30 1.46
N HIS A 119 16.35 -17.71 0.34
CA HIS A 119 16.69 -19.11 0.04
C HIS A 119 17.97 -19.60 0.73
N SER A 120 18.66 -18.69 1.43
CA SER A 120 19.81 -18.97 2.29
C SER A 120 19.87 -17.96 3.43
N ASN A 121 20.48 -18.34 4.56
CA ASN A 121 20.74 -17.44 5.71
C ASN A 121 19.49 -16.68 6.22
N ILE A 122 18.32 -17.33 6.19
CA ILE A 122 17.01 -16.70 6.50
C ILE A 122 16.98 -16.00 7.85
N LYS A 123 17.66 -16.55 8.86
CA LYS A 123 17.70 -15.97 10.22
C LYS A 123 18.21 -14.53 10.21
N ASN A 124 19.31 -14.27 9.50
CA ASN A 124 19.91 -12.93 9.45
C ASN A 124 19.17 -12.02 8.47
N THR A 125 18.82 -12.53 7.28
CA THR A 125 18.14 -11.71 6.25
C THR A 125 16.76 -11.27 6.70
N HIS A 126 15.97 -12.14 7.32
CA HIS A 126 14.66 -11.77 7.87
C HIS A 126 14.76 -10.82 9.06
N ALA A 127 15.79 -11.00 9.93
CA ALA A 127 16.03 -10.06 11.02
C ALA A 127 16.32 -8.65 10.49
N MET A 128 17.12 -8.53 9.41
CA MET A 128 17.39 -7.25 8.75
C MET A 128 16.13 -6.64 8.13
N GLN A 129 15.32 -7.44 7.44
CA GLN A 129 14.07 -6.96 6.84
C GLN A 129 13.06 -6.54 7.90
N ALA A 130 12.96 -7.29 8.99
CA ALA A 130 12.11 -6.93 10.13
C ALA A 130 12.57 -5.61 10.77
N GLU A 131 13.88 -5.41 10.95
CA GLU A 131 14.43 -4.15 11.48
C GLU A 131 14.06 -2.94 10.62
N ILE A 132 14.03 -3.09 9.29
CA ILE A 132 13.65 -2.01 8.36
C ILE A 132 12.20 -1.58 8.58
N MET A 133 11.27 -2.53 8.73
CA MET A 133 9.83 -2.23 8.69
C MET A 133 9.17 -2.09 10.07
N ASP A 134 9.67 -2.72 11.11
CA ASP A 134 8.99 -2.87 12.40
C ASP A 134 8.62 -1.53 13.03
N GLN A 135 9.62 -0.74 13.42
CA GLN A 135 9.39 0.57 14.04
C GLN A 135 8.61 1.53 13.13
N PRO A 136 8.96 1.72 11.84
CA PRO A 136 8.24 2.67 11.00
C PRO A 136 6.78 2.29 10.75
N THR A 137 6.47 1.00 10.61
CA THR A 137 5.08 0.53 10.43
C THR A 137 4.26 0.71 11.70
N ALA A 138 4.83 0.36 12.86
CA ALA A 138 4.19 0.59 14.15
C ALA A 138 3.95 2.09 14.39
N ALA A 139 4.94 2.94 14.03
CA ALA A 139 4.82 4.39 14.12
C ALA A 139 3.72 4.94 13.22
N LEU A 140 3.59 4.45 11.99
CA LEU A 140 2.53 4.86 11.06
C LEU A 140 1.14 4.57 11.65
N ILE A 141 0.92 3.37 12.18
CA ILE A 141 -0.36 2.98 12.79
C ILE A 141 -0.66 3.86 14.02
N ALA A 142 0.36 4.08 14.87
CA ALA A 142 0.21 4.90 16.06
C ALA A 142 -0.05 6.38 15.72
N ASP A 143 0.62 6.95 14.72
CA ASP A 143 0.45 8.33 14.28
C ASP A 143 -0.94 8.53 13.63
N LEU A 144 -1.39 7.61 12.77
CA LEU A 144 -2.75 7.62 12.23
C LEU A 144 -3.80 7.58 13.35
N LYS A 145 -3.58 6.76 14.38
CA LYS A 145 -4.47 6.68 15.54
C LYS A 145 -4.49 7.99 16.33
N GLN A 146 -3.32 8.57 16.62
CA GLN A 146 -3.19 9.83 17.37
C GLN A 146 -3.86 11.00 16.64
N ARG A 147 -3.86 10.98 15.31
CA ARG A 147 -4.50 12.00 14.46
C ARG A 147 -6.00 11.75 14.23
N GLY A 148 -6.55 10.66 14.77
CA GLY A 148 -7.95 10.29 14.52
C GLY A 148 -8.23 9.80 13.09
N MET A 149 -7.19 9.44 12.34
CA MET A 149 -7.30 8.98 10.95
C MET A 149 -7.45 7.47 10.81
N LEU A 150 -7.08 6.70 11.85
CA LEU A 150 -7.04 5.24 11.76
C LEU A 150 -8.44 4.62 11.59
N ASP A 151 -9.47 5.26 12.08
CA ASP A 151 -10.85 4.76 11.96
C ASP A 151 -11.37 4.86 10.50
N ASP A 152 -10.79 5.76 9.70
CA ASP A 152 -11.10 5.94 8.26
C ASP A 152 -9.98 5.44 7.34
N THR A 153 -8.94 4.83 7.88
CA THR A 153 -7.78 4.34 7.13
C THR A 153 -7.55 2.86 7.41
N LEU A 154 -7.58 2.05 6.36
CA LEU A 154 -7.18 0.65 6.44
C LEU A 154 -5.68 0.51 6.17
N VAL A 155 -4.93 0.06 7.15
CA VAL A 155 -3.54 -0.35 6.98
C VAL A 155 -3.50 -1.84 6.69
N VAL A 156 -2.95 -2.20 5.54
CA VAL A 156 -2.82 -3.58 5.08
C VAL A 156 -1.35 -3.93 5.01
N TRP A 157 -0.95 -5.00 5.68
CA TRP A 157 0.35 -5.63 5.50
C TRP A 157 0.14 -7.01 4.90
N ALA A 158 0.74 -7.25 3.76
CA ALA A 158 0.57 -8.48 3.01
C ALA A 158 1.85 -8.85 2.26
N THR A 159 1.97 -10.12 1.95
CA THR A 159 2.96 -10.70 1.06
C THR A 159 2.26 -11.64 0.09
N GLU A 160 2.93 -12.00 -1.01
CA GLU A 160 2.39 -12.89 -2.03
C GLU A 160 2.34 -14.36 -1.59
N PHE A 161 3.26 -14.78 -0.71
CA PHE A 161 3.33 -16.09 -0.08
C PHE A 161 4.20 -16.04 1.18
N GLY A 162 4.24 -17.12 1.94
CA GLY A 162 5.08 -17.29 3.12
C GLY A 162 6.35 -18.10 2.83
N ARG A 163 6.92 -18.68 3.87
CA ARG A 163 8.09 -19.56 3.79
C ARG A 163 7.76 -20.94 4.34
N MET A 164 8.23 -21.98 3.66
CA MET A 164 8.07 -23.37 4.12
C MET A 164 8.64 -23.55 5.52
N PRO A 165 8.02 -24.38 6.37
CA PRO A 165 8.57 -24.72 7.69
C PRO A 165 9.83 -25.59 7.61
N PHE A 166 10.20 -26.05 6.42
CA PHE A 166 11.34 -26.92 6.18
C PHE A 166 12.53 -26.15 5.61
N LEU A 167 13.73 -26.58 5.95
CA LEU A 167 14.98 -25.98 5.44
C LEU A 167 15.18 -26.33 3.97
N GLN A 168 15.76 -25.40 3.23
CA GLN A 168 16.11 -25.53 1.81
C GLN A 168 17.60 -25.33 1.59
N GLY A 169 18.12 -25.87 0.47
CA GLY A 169 19.49 -25.65 0.04
C GLY A 169 20.51 -26.23 1.02
N ASN A 170 21.43 -25.39 1.48
CA ASN A 170 22.45 -25.76 2.47
C ASN A 170 21.92 -25.85 3.92
N GLY A 171 20.61 -25.89 4.10
CA GLY A 171 19.97 -25.96 5.41
C GLY A 171 19.84 -24.63 6.15
N THR A 172 20.05 -23.47 5.50
CA THR A 172 19.98 -22.15 6.14
C THR A 172 18.88 -21.26 5.56
N GLY A 173 18.22 -21.64 4.48
CA GLY A 173 17.12 -20.94 3.85
C GLY A 173 15.83 -21.73 3.87
N ARG A 174 14.77 -21.14 3.32
CA ARG A 174 13.44 -21.74 3.20
C ARG A 174 12.84 -21.37 1.85
N ASP A 175 12.14 -22.34 1.24
CA ASP A 175 11.42 -22.14 -0.01
C ASP A 175 10.10 -21.39 0.20
N HIS A 176 9.45 -21.01 -0.88
CA HIS A 176 8.15 -20.35 -0.90
C HIS A 176 7.05 -21.28 -0.38
N ASN A 177 6.15 -20.72 0.42
CA ASN A 177 4.97 -21.43 0.92
C ASN A 177 3.70 -20.67 0.53
N PRO A 178 3.03 -21.04 -0.56
CA PRO A 178 1.76 -20.42 -0.95
C PRO A 178 0.56 -20.92 -0.12
N ASP A 179 0.72 -22.04 0.60
CA ASP A 179 -0.38 -22.73 1.28
C ASP A 179 -0.63 -22.23 2.71
N ALA A 180 0.32 -21.49 3.30
CA ALA A 180 0.14 -20.88 4.61
C ALA A 180 1.06 -19.67 4.81
N PHE A 181 0.47 -18.51 5.07
CA PHE A 181 1.17 -17.29 5.45
C PHE A 181 0.24 -16.33 6.20
N THR A 182 0.82 -15.31 6.81
CA THR A 182 0.08 -14.36 7.63
C THR A 182 0.05 -12.99 6.95
N CYS A 183 -1.13 -12.37 6.93
CA CYS A 183 -1.33 -10.96 6.63
C CYS A 183 -1.94 -10.27 7.85
N PHE A 184 -1.84 -8.95 7.96
CA PHE A 184 -2.60 -8.23 8.97
C PHE A 184 -3.33 -7.03 8.40
N LEU A 185 -4.43 -6.68 9.06
CA LEU A 185 -5.26 -5.50 8.81
C LEU A 185 -5.33 -4.68 10.09
N ALA A 186 -5.28 -3.35 9.98
CA ALA A 186 -5.47 -2.45 11.11
C ALA A 186 -6.28 -1.21 10.70
N GLY A 187 -7.18 -0.77 11.56
CA GLY A 187 -8.03 0.42 11.31
C GLY A 187 -9.35 0.09 10.63
N ALA A 188 -10.00 1.11 10.12
CA ALA A 188 -11.20 1.11 9.25
C ALA A 188 -12.18 -0.07 9.43
N GLY A 189 -12.75 -0.26 10.63
CA GLY A 189 -13.78 -1.28 10.86
C GLY A 189 -13.27 -2.71 11.05
N VAL A 190 -11.97 -2.91 11.25
CA VAL A 190 -11.39 -4.23 11.57
C VAL A 190 -11.42 -4.47 13.09
N LYS A 191 -11.78 -5.69 13.51
CA LYS A 191 -11.70 -6.12 14.92
C LYS A 191 -10.28 -5.98 15.46
N LYS A 192 -10.16 -5.35 16.61
CA LYS A 192 -8.88 -5.15 17.29
C LYS A 192 -8.46 -6.41 18.05
N GLY A 193 -7.18 -6.79 17.95
CA GLY A 193 -6.63 -7.93 18.70
C GLY A 193 -7.26 -9.28 18.35
N HIS A 194 -7.77 -9.42 17.13
CA HIS A 194 -8.40 -10.62 16.62
C HIS A 194 -7.45 -11.40 15.71
N SER A 195 -7.48 -12.73 15.80
CA SER A 195 -6.79 -13.63 14.88
C SER A 195 -7.81 -14.52 14.19
N TYR A 196 -7.70 -14.67 12.87
CA TYR A 196 -8.58 -15.47 12.05
C TYR A 196 -7.78 -16.51 11.26
N GLY A 197 -8.25 -17.76 11.30
CA GLY A 197 -7.58 -18.88 10.68
C GLY A 197 -6.32 -19.36 11.43
N THR A 198 -5.95 -20.60 11.20
CA THR A 198 -4.70 -21.19 11.72
C THR A 198 -4.08 -22.13 10.70
N SER A 199 -2.76 -22.27 10.76
CA SER A 199 -2.07 -23.34 10.03
C SER A 199 -2.20 -24.69 10.74
N ASP A 200 -1.82 -25.75 10.05
CA ASP A 200 -1.58 -27.07 10.62
C ASP A 200 -0.44 -27.02 11.66
N ASN A 201 -0.24 -28.13 12.37
CA ASN A 201 0.78 -28.26 13.42
C ASN A 201 2.22 -28.08 12.90
N PHE A 202 2.45 -28.18 11.61
CA PHE A 202 3.76 -27.98 10.98
C PHE A 202 3.96 -26.59 10.42
N GLY A 203 2.89 -25.76 10.29
CA GLY A 203 2.93 -24.48 9.61
C GLY A 203 3.05 -24.60 8.09
N ALA A 204 2.67 -25.75 7.53
CA ALA A 204 2.81 -26.03 6.10
C ALA A 204 1.58 -25.63 5.29
N LYS A 205 0.38 -25.75 5.85
CA LYS A 205 -0.89 -25.44 5.18
C LYS A 205 -1.84 -24.70 6.11
N ALA A 206 -2.70 -23.88 5.54
CA ALA A 206 -3.86 -23.36 6.26
C ALA A 206 -4.82 -24.52 6.53
N GLU A 207 -5.24 -24.70 7.80
CA GLU A 207 -6.07 -25.82 8.24
C GLU A 207 -7.45 -25.35 8.72
N LYS A 208 -7.48 -24.40 9.63
CA LYS A 208 -8.73 -23.85 10.13
C LYS A 208 -9.03 -22.51 9.48
N ASP A 209 -10.27 -22.33 9.04
CA ASP A 209 -10.77 -21.11 8.40
C ASP A 209 -9.81 -20.60 7.31
N PRO A 210 -9.46 -21.43 6.30
CA PRO A 210 -8.52 -21.06 5.26
C PRO A 210 -9.06 -19.88 4.44
N THR A 211 -8.20 -18.90 4.18
CA THR A 211 -8.54 -17.68 3.45
C THR A 211 -7.78 -17.64 2.14
N SER A 212 -8.48 -17.51 1.04
CA SER A 212 -7.87 -17.29 -0.26
C SER A 212 -7.45 -15.83 -0.47
N VAL A 213 -6.59 -15.58 -1.45
CA VAL A 213 -6.26 -14.21 -1.89
C VAL A 213 -7.50 -13.46 -2.36
N TYR A 214 -8.50 -14.16 -2.89
CA TYR A 214 -9.76 -13.56 -3.32
C TYR A 214 -10.61 -13.10 -2.14
N ASP A 215 -10.67 -13.88 -1.04
CA ASP A 215 -11.40 -13.53 0.18
C ASP A 215 -10.74 -12.33 0.86
N PHE A 216 -9.42 -12.31 0.93
CA PHE A 216 -8.66 -11.19 1.47
C PHE A 216 -8.94 -9.89 0.70
N ASN A 217 -8.87 -9.94 -0.65
CA ASN A 217 -9.17 -8.77 -1.47
C ASN A 217 -10.65 -8.37 -1.43
N ALA A 218 -11.59 -9.33 -1.38
CA ALA A 218 -13.02 -9.05 -1.21
C ALA A 218 -13.29 -8.29 0.10
N THR A 219 -12.59 -8.69 1.18
CA THR A 219 -12.69 -8.05 2.49
C THR A 219 -12.11 -6.63 2.47
N ILE A 220 -10.97 -6.40 1.81
CA ILE A 220 -10.41 -5.06 1.62
C ILE A 220 -11.38 -4.17 0.84
N LEU A 221 -11.93 -4.65 -0.27
CA LEU A 221 -12.90 -3.90 -1.07
C LEU A 221 -14.15 -3.56 -0.26
N HIS A 222 -14.66 -4.50 0.52
CA HIS A 222 -15.79 -4.28 1.41
C HIS A 222 -15.51 -3.17 2.46
N LEU A 223 -14.35 -3.20 3.11
CA LEU A 223 -13.90 -2.16 4.05
C LEU A 223 -13.72 -0.79 3.38
N MET A 224 -13.46 -0.75 2.07
CA MET A 224 -13.44 0.47 1.27
C MET A 224 -14.85 0.93 0.83
N GLY A 225 -15.92 0.23 1.22
CA GLY A 225 -17.29 0.52 0.83
C GLY A 225 -17.64 0.07 -0.59
N LEU A 226 -16.85 -0.83 -1.17
CA LEU A 226 -17.04 -1.36 -2.52
C LEU A 226 -17.61 -2.77 -2.47
N ASP A 227 -18.63 -3.02 -3.29
CA ASP A 227 -19.16 -4.36 -3.53
C ASP A 227 -18.30 -5.04 -4.60
N HIS A 228 -17.50 -6.02 -4.20
CA HIS A 228 -16.55 -6.71 -5.08
C HIS A 228 -17.24 -7.55 -6.17
N GLU A 229 -18.52 -7.92 -6.00
CA GLU A 229 -19.28 -8.65 -7.01
C GLU A 229 -19.86 -7.72 -8.09
N ARG A 230 -20.16 -6.49 -7.72
CA ARG A 230 -20.71 -5.46 -8.63
C ARG A 230 -19.62 -4.59 -9.26
N LEU A 231 -18.43 -4.54 -8.65
CA LEU A 231 -17.29 -3.81 -9.18
C LEU A 231 -16.67 -4.58 -10.34
N THR A 232 -17.02 -4.20 -11.55
CA THR A 232 -16.52 -4.82 -12.77
C THR A 232 -15.70 -3.84 -13.60
N TYR A 233 -14.85 -4.39 -14.46
CA TYR A 233 -14.18 -3.68 -15.54
C TYR A 233 -14.27 -4.47 -16.83
N TYR A 234 -14.52 -3.76 -17.94
CA TYR A 234 -14.60 -4.38 -19.25
C TYR A 234 -13.19 -4.69 -19.79
N HIS A 235 -12.96 -5.96 -20.14
CA HIS A 235 -11.70 -6.40 -20.74
C HIS A 235 -11.91 -7.60 -21.67
N ASN A 236 -11.45 -7.47 -22.92
CA ASN A 236 -11.54 -8.52 -23.95
C ASN A 236 -12.96 -9.10 -24.11
N GLY A 237 -13.97 -8.24 -24.22
CA GLY A 237 -15.36 -8.66 -24.46
C GLY A 237 -16.12 -9.12 -23.22
N LEU A 238 -15.52 -9.07 -22.02
CA LEU A 238 -16.13 -9.55 -20.79
C LEU A 238 -16.06 -8.49 -19.68
N GLU A 239 -17.13 -8.40 -18.89
CA GLU A 239 -17.13 -7.73 -17.60
C GLU A 239 -16.44 -8.61 -16.57
N ARG A 240 -15.29 -8.16 -16.04
CA ARG A 240 -14.47 -8.90 -15.10
C ARG A 240 -14.50 -8.27 -13.73
N ARG A 241 -14.59 -9.09 -12.68
CA ARG A 241 -14.41 -8.67 -11.29
C ARG A 241 -12.94 -8.78 -10.89
N LEU A 242 -12.48 -7.95 -9.96
CA LEU A 242 -11.14 -8.03 -9.39
C LEU A 242 -10.92 -9.34 -8.62
N THR A 243 -11.98 -9.89 -8.03
CA THR A 243 -11.99 -11.17 -7.32
C THR A 243 -12.35 -12.36 -8.22
N ASN A 244 -12.43 -12.16 -9.54
CA ASN A 244 -12.86 -13.17 -10.53
C ASN A 244 -14.25 -13.71 -10.15
N VAL A 245 -14.45 -15.03 -10.17
CA VAL A 245 -15.68 -15.73 -9.76
C VAL A 245 -15.65 -16.18 -8.28
N HIS A 246 -14.62 -15.80 -7.56
CA HIS A 246 -14.32 -16.19 -6.19
C HIS A 246 -14.44 -15.00 -5.24
N GLY A 247 -14.11 -15.25 -3.98
CA GLY A 247 -14.02 -14.24 -2.93
C GLY A 247 -15.27 -14.13 -2.09
N HIS A 248 -15.06 -14.24 -0.79
CA HIS A 248 -16.07 -14.01 0.23
C HIS A 248 -15.53 -13.01 1.23
N VAL A 249 -16.33 -12.04 1.64
CA VAL A 249 -15.96 -11.11 2.71
C VAL A 249 -15.84 -11.91 4.01
N ILE A 250 -14.69 -11.82 4.66
CA ILE A 250 -14.41 -12.50 5.94
C ILE A 250 -15.13 -11.72 7.04
N GLN A 251 -16.39 -12.08 7.32
CA GLN A 251 -17.24 -11.36 8.27
C GLN A 251 -16.66 -11.36 9.70
N ASP A 252 -15.95 -12.42 10.07
CA ASP A 252 -15.41 -12.58 11.42
C ASP A 252 -14.28 -11.60 11.77
N VAL A 253 -13.66 -10.93 10.79
CA VAL A 253 -12.64 -9.90 11.03
C VAL A 253 -13.23 -8.49 11.09
N LEU A 254 -14.51 -8.30 10.78
CA LEU A 254 -15.20 -7.01 10.81
C LEU A 254 -15.68 -6.67 12.22
N ALA A 255 -15.56 -5.38 12.63
CA ALA A 255 -15.96 -4.86 13.93
C ALA A 255 -17.47 -4.64 14.07
#